data_07f0db7b053ef8eae934fd2b5299c5f5
#
_entry.id   07f0db7b053ef8eae934fd2b5299c5f5
#
_cell.length_a   1.000
_cell.length_b   1.000
_cell.length_c   1.000
_cell.angle_alpha   90.00
_cell.angle_beta   90.00
_cell.angle_gamma   90.00
#
_symmetry.space_group_name_H-M   'P 1'
#
loop_
_entity.id
_entity.type
_entity.pdbx_description
1 polymer ?
#
loop_
_entity_poly.entity_id
_entity_poly.type
_entity_poly.pdbx_seq_one_letter_code
_entity_poly.pdbx_strand_id
1 'polypeptide(L)'
;DSLWENLVQLTDNLNDYSIFHQIINRNSKNNTMEILFVASKLSDVNAYASMAKKAGLNPVIMDVRCFTLKNAHDNTKFKSINKNENSVILELGLEENYVMIIHNNIPIITDIFLRPQEKQHILDVVNEQIPTESEAVIRRYAMQIKQAITDYEAKYENKITSIQVVSSLKNISFLIPAFKKNLPTTGFINFDPLQSVSIPSYNNEKITSDNKSPLASVLGLAYRKLDVFGYYKFVTAVKNINLLPNRDAIRQQNKLKFLSGFALKGVAGAVAGIYLLLIVFSYFQISSNEEKLVQYDEVQM
;
A
#
# COMPACT_ATOMS: atom_id res chain seq x y z
N ASP A 1 10.97 8.24 -24.67
CA ASP A 1 11.38 6.84 -24.83
C ASP A 1 12.87 6.66 -24.55
N SER A 2 13.78 7.46 -25.12
CA SER A 2 15.24 7.35 -24.92
C SER A 2 15.73 7.53 -23.48
N LEU A 3 14.95 8.19 -22.62
CA LEU A 3 15.28 8.39 -21.20
C LEU A 3 15.19 7.09 -20.41
N TRP A 4 14.30 6.19 -20.79
CA TRP A 4 14.08 4.91 -20.14
C TRP A 4 15.13 3.87 -20.50
N GLU A 5 15.61 3.88 -21.73
CA GLU A 5 16.66 2.98 -22.22
C GLU A 5 17.99 3.19 -21.50
N ASN A 6 18.27 4.42 -21.07
CA ASN A 6 19.52 4.76 -20.36
C ASN A 6 19.44 4.64 -18.84
N LEU A 7 18.23 4.68 -18.25
CA LEU A 7 18.03 4.67 -16.79
C LEU A 7 17.91 3.28 -16.20
N VAL A 8 17.51 2.31 -17.01
CA VAL A 8 17.29 0.95 -16.55
C VAL A 8 18.13 0.03 -17.44
N GLN A 9 19.01 -0.75 -16.83
CA GLN A 9 19.71 -1.87 -17.49
C GLN A 9 18.69 -2.99 -17.82
N LEU A 10 17.57 -2.62 -18.43
CA LEU A 10 16.62 -3.56 -19.00
C LEU A 10 17.23 -4.03 -20.31
N THR A 11 17.72 -5.26 -20.32
CA THR A 11 18.34 -5.88 -21.49
C THR A 11 17.33 -6.33 -22.55
N ASP A 12 16.03 -6.30 -22.20
CA ASP A 12 14.92 -6.79 -23.00
C ASP A 12 14.06 -5.63 -23.57
N ASN A 13 13.15 -5.97 -24.46
CA ASN A 13 12.20 -5.00 -25.04
C ASN A 13 11.33 -4.39 -23.92
N LEU A 14 11.21 -3.07 -23.89
CA LEU A 14 10.37 -2.35 -22.92
C LEU A 14 8.91 -2.80 -22.93
N ASN A 15 8.42 -3.32 -24.06
CA ASN A 15 7.07 -3.87 -24.16
C ASN A 15 6.86 -5.15 -23.33
N ASP A 16 7.94 -5.80 -22.90
CA ASP A 16 7.88 -6.99 -22.06
C ASP A 16 7.74 -6.64 -20.56
N TYR A 17 7.66 -5.36 -20.24
CA TYR A 17 7.55 -4.88 -18.87
C TYR A 17 6.26 -4.09 -18.64
N SER A 18 5.68 -4.28 -17.47
CA SER A 18 4.71 -3.35 -16.90
C SER A 18 5.47 -2.27 -16.14
N ILE A 19 5.36 -1.03 -16.60
CA ILE A 19 6.12 0.10 -16.06
C ILE A 19 5.18 1.08 -15.37
N PHE A 20 5.57 1.50 -14.18
CA PHE A 20 4.98 2.60 -13.46
C PHE A 20 6.06 3.65 -13.18
N HIS A 21 5.73 4.91 -13.37
CA HIS A 21 6.59 6.02 -12.99
C HIS A 21 5.79 7.17 -12.40
N GLN A 22 6.42 7.92 -11.51
CA GLN A 22 5.87 9.16 -10.98
C GLN A 22 7.00 10.14 -10.70
N ILE A 23 6.82 11.37 -11.14
CA ILE A 23 7.74 12.47 -10.83
C ILE A 23 7.51 12.86 -9.37
N ILE A 24 8.57 12.77 -8.55
CA ILE A 24 8.56 13.13 -7.15
C ILE A 24 8.88 14.61 -6.97
N ASN A 25 9.94 15.07 -7.65
CA ASN A 25 10.42 16.42 -7.53
C ASN A 25 10.97 16.93 -8.87
N ARG A 26 10.81 18.24 -9.12
CA ARG A 26 11.40 18.93 -10.27
C ARG A 26 12.25 20.09 -9.79
N ASN A 27 13.50 20.09 -10.14
CA ASN A 27 14.41 21.21 -9.89
C ASN A 27 14.59 22.03 -11.18
N SER A 28 13.82 23.11 -11.28
CA SER A 28 13.85 23.99 -12.46
C SER A 28 15.19 24.71 -12.64
N LYS A 29 15.96 24.90 -11.55
CA LYS A 29 17.26 25.60 -11.61
C LYS A 29 18.33 24.74 -12.29
N ASN A 30 18.32 23.45 -12.03
CA ASN A 30 19.31 22.49 -12.54
C ASN A 30 18.79 21.65 -13.70
N ASN A 31 17.55 21.88 -14.13
CA ASN A 31 16.86 21.12 -15.16
C ASN A 31 16.88 19.59 -14.88
N THR A 32 16.75 19.21 -13.60
CA THR A 32 16.74 17.81 -13.15
C THR A 32 15.40 17.43 -12.55
N MET A 33 15.07 16.15 -12.58
CA MET A 33 13.88 15.62 -11.93
C MET A 33 14.20 14.31 -11.20
N GLU A 34 13.56 14.12 -10.07
CA GLU A 34 13.55 12.86 -9.33
C GLU A 34 12.29 12.08 -9.71
N ILE A 35 12.48 10.84 -10.11
CA ILE A 35 11.39 9.97 -10.56
C ILE A 35 11.39 8.70 -9.72
N LEU A 36 10.24 8.34 -9.17
CA LEU A 36 10.00 6.99 -8.68
C LEU A 36 9.64 6.11 -9.87
N PHE A 37 10.36 5.04 -10.04
CA PHE A 37 10.22 4.12 -11.15
C PHE A 37 10.09 2.68 -10.65
N VAL A 38 9.17 1.93 -11.26
CA VAL A 38 9.01 0.50 -11.03
C VAL A 38 8.80 -0.19 -12.36
N ALA A 39 9.53 -1.27 -12.59
CA ALA A 39 9.32 -2.16 -13.72
C ALA A 39 9.18 -3.61 -13.22
N SER A 40 8.23 -4.34 -13.79
CA SER A 40 8.05 -5.76 -13.55
C SER A 40 7.83 -6.47 -14.88
N LYS A 41 8.33 -7.69 -15.04
CA LYS A 41 8.09 -8.48 -16.25
C LYS A 41 6.60 -8.69 -16.44
N LEU A 42 6.12 -8.40 -17.63
CA LEU A 42 4.70 -8.53 -17.96
C LEU A 42 4.23 -10.00 -17.89
N SER A 43 5.13 -10.97 -18.15
CA SER A 43 4.89 -12.39 -17.94
C SER A 43 4.46 -12.69 -16.50
N ASP A 44 5.20 -12.15 -15.53
CA ASP A 44 4.94 -12.40 -14.10
C ASP A 44 3.63 -11.72 -13.65
N VAL A 45 3.44 -10.48 -14.06
CA VAL A 45 2.20 -9.73 -13.82
C VAL A 45 0.99 -10.50 -14.36
N ASN A 46 1.08 -11.01 -15.60
CA ASN A 46 0.02 -11.78 -16.23
C ASN A 46 -0.19 -13.16 -15.56
N ALA A 47 0.87 -13.80 -15.08
CA ALA A 47 0.78 -15.07 -14.36
C ALA A 47 -0.04 -14.90 -13.07
N TYR A 48 0.29 -13.91 -12.23
CA TYR A 48 -0.45 -13.60 -11.01
C TYR A 48 -1.89 -13.17 -11.29
N ALA A 49 -2.11 -12.31 -12.30
CA ALA A 49 -3.45 -11.89 -12.69
C ALA A 49 -4.32 -13.09 -13.18
N SER A 50 -3.71 -14.00 -13.94
CA SER A 50 -4.39 -15.22 -14.43
C SER A 50 -4.72 -16.18 -13.29
N MET A 51 -3.83 -16.32 -12.30
CA MET A 51 -4.07 -17.13 -11.11
C MET A 51 -5.29 -16.63 -10.33
N ALA A 52 -5.38 -15.32 -10.09
CA ALA A 52 -6.54 -14.71 -9.44
C ALA A 52 -7.83 -14.95 -10.25
N LYS A 53 -7.79 -14.76 -11.57
CA LYS A 53 -8.95 -14.98 -12.45
C LYS A 53 -9.41 -16.45 -12.44
N LYS A 54 -8.48 -17.40 -12.46
CA LYS A 54 -8.78 -18.84 -12.36
C LYS A 54 -9.45 -19.19 -11.03
N ALA A 55 -9.15 -18.47 -9.96
CA ALA A 55 -9.81 -18.60 -8.66
C ALA A 55 -11.17 -17.86 -8.60
N GLY A 56 -11.69 -17.33 -9.71
CA GLY A 56 -12.96 -16.59 -9.76
C GLY A 56 -12.85 -15.15 -9.21
N LEU A 57 -11.65 -14.65 -8.97
CA LEU A 57 -11.40 -13.30 -8.44
C LEU A 57 -11.10 -12.32 -9.59
N ASN A 58 -11.46 -11.05 -9.39
CA ASN A 58 -11.13 -9.98 -10.32
C ASN A 58 -9.93 -9.18 -9.78
N PRO A 59 -8.72 -9.33 -10.34
CA PRO A 59 -7.58 -8.53 -9.93
C PRO A 59 -7.80 -7.06 -10.33
N VAL A 60 -7.76 -6.16 -9.37
CA VAL A 60 -8.02 -4.72 -9.59
C VAL A 60 -6.80 -3.85 -9.33
N ILE A 61 -5.88 -4.30 -8.47
CA ILE A 61 -4.62 -3.63 -8.16
C ILE A 61 -3.54 -4.69 -8.06
N MET A 62 -2.41 -4.46 -8.71
CA MET A 62 -1.15 -5.17 -8.50
C MET A 62 -0.09 -4.17 -8.07
N ASP A 63 0.44 -4.38 -6.89
CA ASP A 63 1.40 -3.49 -6.23
C ASP A 63 2.72 -4.21 -5.99
N VAL A 64 3.77 -3.47 -5.64
CA VAL A 64 5.03 -4.02 -5.19
C VAL A 64 5.08 -4.10 -3.67
N ARG A 65 5.76 -5.12 -3.16
CA ARG A 65 5.78 -5.45 -1.73
C ARG A 65 6.28 -4.29 -0.87
N CYS A 66 7.35 -3.62 -1.26
CA CYS A 66 7.91 -2.50 -0.51
C CYS A 66 6.90 -1.34 -0.34
N PHE A 67 6.04 -1.07 -1.33
CA PHE A 67 5.04 -0.02 -1.20
C PHE A 67 3.83 -0.46 -0.37
N THR A 68 3.50 -1.74 -0.41
CA THR A 68 2.48 -2.25 0.52
C THR A 68 2.96 -2.19 1.96
N LEU A 69 4.23 -2.48 2.26
CA LEU A 69 4.81 -2.30 3.59
C LEU A 69 4.77 -0.83 4.04
N LYS A 70 5.11 0.10 3.13
CA LYS A 70 4.97 1.52 3.42
C LYS A 70 3.53 1.90 3.75
N ASN A 71 2.55 1.40 2.99
CA ASN A 71 1.13 1.68 3.26
C ASN A 71 0.69 1.12 4.63
N ALA A 72 1.15 -0.07 5.01
CA ALA A 72 0.90 -0.63 6.33
C ALA A 72 1.49 0.26 7.43
N HIS A 73 2.75 0.68 7.27
CA HIS A 73 3.44 1.55 8.20
C HIS A 73 2.74 2.92 8.35
N ASP A 74 2.37 3.56 7.23
CA ASP A 74 1.68 4.85 7.25
C ASP A 74 0.35 4.77 8.02
N ASN A 75 -0.33 3.63 7.92
CA ASN A 75 -1.59 3.42 8.62
C ASN A 75 -1.42 3.19 10.13
N THR A 76 -0.31 2.58 10.57
CA THR A 76 0.01 2.47 12.00
C THR A 76 0.37 3.82 12.60
N LYS A 77 1.10 4.66 11.88
CA LYS A 77 1.52 6.01 12.31
C LYS A 77 0.41 7.06 12.25
N PHE A 78 -0.65 6.85 11.50
CA PHE A 78 -1.73 7.84 11.37
C PHE A 78 -2.36 8.21 12.72
N LYS A 79 -2.16 7.40 13.74
CA LYS A 79 -2.59 7.66 15.12
C LYS A 79 -1.49 8.24 16.02
N SER A 80 -0.24 8.29 15.59
CA SER A 80 0.85 8.87 16.37
C SER A 80 1.11 10.33 15.96
N ILE A 81 1.28 11.19 16.95
CA ILE A 81 1.29 12.67 16.83
C ILE A 81 2.56 13.21 16.15
N ASN A 82 3.63 12.42 16.05
CA ASN A 82 4.92 12.87 15.50
C ASN A 82 5.06 12.54 14.01
N LYS A 83 4.61 13.45 13.15
CA LYS A 83 4.71 13.32 11.67
C LYS A 83 6.12 13.47 11.09
N ASN A 84 7.09 13.94 11.87
CA ASN A 84 8.42 14.33 11.38
C ASN A 84 9.55 13.33 11.66
N GLU A 85 9.24 12.16 12.23
CA GLU A 85 10.25 11.14 12.43
C GLU A 85 10.45 10.32 11.15
N ASN A 86 11.69 10.27 10.67
CA ASN A 86 12.06 9.32 9.64
C ASN A 86 11.87 7.91 10.17
N SER A 87 11.26 7.07 9.35
CA SER A 87 11.01 5.68 9.72
C SER A 87 11.82 4.77 8.83
N VAL A 88 12.41 3.76 9.45
CA VAL A 88 13.18 2.75 8.74
C VAL A 88 12.52 1.40 8.91
N ILE A 89 12.31 0.72 7.81
CA ILE A 89 11.80 -0.64 7.76
C ILE A 89 12.89 -1.51 7.15
N LEU A 90 13.25 -2.59 7.82
CA LEU A 90 14.07 -3.67 7.30
C LEU A 90 13.15 -4.83 6.92
N GLU A 91 13.05 -5.15 5.67
CA GLU A 91 12.52 -6.45 5.22
C GLU A 91 13.65 -7.47 5.28
N LEU A 92 13.46 -8.51 6.06
CA LEU A 92 14.40 -9.60 6.22
C LEU A 92 13.72 -10.92 5.86
N GLY A 93 14.06 -11.47 4.71
CA GLY A 93 13.52 -12.73 4.19
C GLY A 93 14.58 -13.58 3.53
N LEU A 94 14.16 -14.70 2.93
CA LEU A 94 15.06 -15.53 2.12
C LEU A 94 15.16 -15.03 0.68
N GLU A 95 14.12 -14.38 0.18
CA GLU A 95 14.04 -13.91 -1.20
C GLU A 95 14.16 -12.39 -1.29
N GLU A 96 13.51 -11.67 -0.40
CA GLU A 96 13.48 -10.21 -0.40
C GLU A 96 14.19 -9.68 0.84
N ASN A 97 15.18 -8.82 0.63
CA ASN A 97 15.98 -8.20 1.67
C ASN A 97 16.32 -6.77 1.27
N TYR A 98 15.79 -5.80 2.00
CA TYR A 98 16.07 -4.39 1.77
C TYR A 98 15.86 -3.54 3.01
N VAL A 99 16.52 -2.40 3.04
CA VAL A 99 16.23 -1.30 3.97
C VAL A 99 15.40 -0.26 3.23
N MET A 100 14.25 0.09 3.76
CA MET A 100 13.42 1.18 3.27
C MET A 100 13.41 2.32 4.29
N ILE A 101 13.94 3.47 3.91
CA ILE A 101 13.92 4.70 4.72
C ILE A 101 12.84 5.62 4.17
N ILE A 102 11.89 6.01 5.01
CA ILE A 102 10.80 6.90 4.62
C ILE A 102 11.22 8.33 4.98
N HIS A 103 11.59 9.10 3.96
CA HIS A 103 11.98 10.50 4.08
C HIS A 103 10.92 11.40 3.44
N ASN A 104 10.34 12.32 4.20
CA ASN A 104 9.28 13.21 3.70
C ASN A 104 8.17 12.46 2.95
N ASN A 105 7.75 11.31 3.48
CA ASN A 105 6.76 10.41 2.89
C ASN A 105 7.19 9.71 1.59
N ILE A 106 8.44 9.82 1.18
CA ILE A 106 9.01 9.18 0.00
C ILE A 106 9.85 7.98 0.47
N PRO A 107 9.64 6.78 -0.04
CA PRO A 107 10.48 5.63 0.28
C PRO A 107 11.82 5.70 -0.48
N ILE A 108 12.91 5.56 0.25
CA ILE A 108 14.26 5.36 -0.27
C ILE A 108 14.58 3.90 0.04
N ILE A 109 14.81 3.10 -1.00
CA ILE A 109 14.97 1.65 -0.89
C ILE A 109 16.40 1.29 -1.27
N THR A 110 17.06 0.53 -0.40
CA THR A 110 18.41 -0.02 -0.63
C THR A 110 18.36 -1.53 -0.43
N ASP A 111 18.63 -2.27 -1.48
CA ASP A 111 18.66 -3.73 -1.43
C ASP A 111 19.83 -4.22 -0.56
N ILE A 112 19.56 -5.26 0.22
CA ILE A 112 20.54 -5.99 1.00
C ILE A 112 20.80 -7.32 0.31
N PHE A 113 22.01 -7.52 -0.15
CA PHE A 113 22.34 -8.69 -0.92
C PHE A 113 22.66 -9.90 -0.03
N LEU A 114 21.85 -10.95 -0.18
CA LEU A 114 22.05 -12.26 0.42
C LEU A 114 22.28 -13.29 -0.68
N ARG A 115 23.47 -13.91 -0.70
CA ARG A 115 23.80 -14.93 -1.71
C ARG A 115 22.97 -16.18 -1.49
N PRO A 116 22.62 -16.93 -2.55
CA PRO A 116 21.84 -18.17 -2.39
C PRO A 116 22.45 -19.16 -1.38
N GLN A 117 23.79 -19.30 -1.37
CA GLN A 117 24.52 -20.19 -0.45
C GLN A 117 24.44 -19.73 1.01
N GLU A 118 24.19 -18.44 1.25
CA GLU A 118 24.16 -17.84 2.59
C GLU A 118 22.77 -17.89 3.24
N LYS A 119 21.74 -18.22 2.45
CA LYS A 119 20.37 -18.34 2.98
C LYS A 119 20.28 -19.37 4.10
N GLN A 120 20.99 -20.48 3.96
CA GLN A 120 21.01 -21.54 4.97
C GLN A 120 21.66 -21.05 6.27
N HIS A 121 22.74 -20.29 6.20
CA HIS A 121 23.41 -19.73 7.37
C HIS A 121 22.51 -18.79 8.18
N ILE A 122 21.59 -18.08 7.53
CA ILE A 122 20.57 -17.28 8.23
C ILE A 122 19.56 -18.18 8.96
N LEU A 123 19.17 -19.31 8.35
CA LEU A 123 18.23 -20.27 8.96
C LEU A 123 18.85 -21.09 10.09
N ASP A 124 20.16 -21.31 10.06
CA ASP A 124 20.90 -22.10 11.07
C ASP A 124 21.03 -21.40 12.43
N VAL A 125 20.68 -20.12 12.50
CA VAL A 125 20.64 -19.35 13.75
C VAL A 125 19.36 -19.70 14.52
N VAL A 126 19.39 -20.75 15.32
CA VAL A 126 18.20 -21.26 16.03
C VAL A 126 18.23 -21.00 17.53
N ASN A 127 19.33 -20.44 18.04
CA ASN A 127 19.52 -20.09 19.44
C ASN A 127 20.52 -18.92 19.57
N GLU A 128 20.88 -18.56 20.79
CA GLU A 128 21.86 -17.48 21.05
C GLU A 128 23.30 -17.82 20.65
N GLN A 129 23.61 -19.10 20.45
CA GLN A 129 24.92 -19.55 19.96
C GLN A 129 24.88 -19.57 18.42
N ILE A 130 25.54 -18.60 17.83
CA ILE A 130 25.58 -18.43 16.37
C ILE A 130 26.73 -19.32 15.83
N PRO A 131 26.48 -20.21 14.86
CA PRO A 131 27.53 -20.92 14.16
C PRO A 131 28.57 -19.97 13.54
N THR A 132 29.85 -20.30 13.60
CA THR A 132 30.95 -19.43 13.12
C THR A 132 30.75 -18.97 11.67
N GLU A 133 30.30 -19.87 10.81
CA GLU A 133 30.02 -19.56 9.40
C GLU A 133 28.85 -18.57 9.25
N SER A 134 27.80 -18.74 10.07
CA SER A 134 26.64 -17.82 10.11
C SER A 134 27.01 -16.44 10.63
N GLU A 135 28.00 -16.36 11.55
CA GLU A 135 28.47 -15.10 12.12
C GLU A 135 29.07 -14.16 11.05
N ALA A 136 29.84 -14.70 10.12
CA ALA A 136 30.38 -13.93 9.00
C ALA A 136 29.30 -13.39 8.07
N VAL A 137 28.28 -14.21 7.78
CA VAL A 137 27.12 -13.81 6.95
C VAL A 137 26.32 -12.71 7.63
N ILE A 138 26.00 -12.88 8.93
CA ILE A 138 25.29 -11.90 9.74
C ILE A 138 26.03 -10.58 9.80
N ARG A 139 27.34 -10.61 10.05
CA ARG A 139 28.18 -9.40 10.09
C ARG A 139 28.13 -8.67 8.75
N ARG A 140 28.28 -9.37 7.64
CA ARG A 140 28.22 -8.78 6.31
C ARG A 140 26.84 -8.19 6.02
N TYR A 141 25.77 -8.87 6.41
CA TYR A 141 24.41 -8.38 6.29
C TYR A 141 24.21 -7.08 7.11
N ALA A 142 24.65 -7.09 8.37
CA ALA A 142 24.59 -5.92 9.24
C ALA A 142 25.40 -4.72 8.70
N MET A 143 26.55 -4.99 8.07
CA MET A 143 27.35 -3.94 7.43
C MET A 143 26.64 -3.28 6.25
N GLN A 144 25.88 -4.02 5.45
CA GLN A 144 25.07 -3.46 4.38
C GLN A 144 23.95 -2.57 4.94
N ILE A 145 23.28 -3.00 6.02
CA ILE A 145 22.29 -2.15 6.73
C ILE A 145 22.96 -0.87 7.21
N LYS A 146 24.13 -0.98 7.83
CA LYS A 146 24.90 0.18 8.32
C LYS A 146 25.23 1.14 7.18
N GLN A 147 25.67 0.62 6.05
CA GLN A 147 26.01 1.44 4.89
C GLN A 147 24.79 2.21 4.38
N ALA A 148 23.66 1.54 4.21
CA ALA A 148 22.42 2.19 3.77
C ALA A 148 21.99 3.34 4.71
N ILE A 149 22.13 3.14 6.02
CA ILE A 149 21.84 4.17 7.02
C ILE A 149 22.85 5.32 6.93
N THR A 150 24.13 5.01 6.84
CA THR A 150 25.21 6.02 6.77
C THR A 150 25.08 6.88 5.53
N ASP A 151 24.79 6.29 4.37
CA ASP A 151 24.60 7.02 3.12
C ASP A 151 23.40 7.96 3.20
N TYR A 152 22.33 7.50 3.84
CA TYR A 152 21.16 8.34 4.09
C TYR A 152 21.48 9.50 5.05
N GLU A 153 22.11 9.21 6.20
CA GLU A 153 22.47 10.23 7.20
C GLU A 153 23.43 11.29 6.63
N ALA A 154 24.37 10.88 5.79
CA ALA A 154 25.29 11.79 5.12
C ALA A 154 24.59 12.71 4.11
N LYS A 155 23.55 12.18 3.41
CA LYS A 155 22.83 12.95 2.39
C LYS A 155 21.80 13.91 2.97
N TYR A 156 21.13 13.53 4.05
CA TYR A 156 19.95 14.23 4.59
C TYR A 156 20.17 14.84 5.97
N GLU A 157 21.38 14.69 6.55
CA GLU A 157 21.78 15.20 7.88
C GLU A 157 20.83 14.77 9.01
N ASN A 158 20.24 13.59 8.88
CA ASN A 158 19.18 13.11 9.75
C ASN A 158 19.54 11.75 10.35
N LYS A 159 19.56 11.66 11.69
CA LYS A 159 20.00 10.47 12.42
C LYS A 159 18.91 9.39 12.48
N ILE A 160 19.32 8.14 12.28
CA ILE A 160 18.47 6.98 12.43
C ILE A 160 18.83 6.22 13.70
N THR A 161 17.88 6.12 14.62
CA THR A 161 18.08 5.46 15.93
C THR A 161 17.38 4.12 16.04
N SER A 162 16.38 3.84 15.19
CA SER A 162 15.60 2.61 15.25
C SER A 162 15.19 2.10 13.89
N ILE A 163 15.10 0.78 13.78
CA ILE A 163 14.67 0.05 12.59
C ILE A 163 13.48 -0.84 12.96
N GLN A 164 12.40 -0.76 12.20
CA GLN A 164 11.29 -1.67 12.31
C GLN A 164 11.54 -2.89 11.40
N VAL A 165 11.50 -4.08 11.97
CA VAL A 165 11.82 -5.31 11.25
C VAL A 165 10.53 -6.00 10.82
N VAL A 166 10.44 -6.30 9.53
CA VAL A 166 9.41 -7.15 8.94
C VAL A 166 10.09 -8.43 8.47
N SER A 167 9.61 -9.58 8.94
CA SER A 167 10.20 -10.86 8.57
C SER A 167 9.20 -12.00 8.62
N SER A 168 9.34 -12.94 7.70
CA SER A 168 8.65 -14.24 7.73
C SER A 168 9.51 -15.36 8.34
N LEU A 169 10.73 -15.05 8.77
CA LEU A 169 11.65 -16.03 9.35
C LEU A 169 11.24 -16.37 10.79
N LYS A 170 11.11 -17.67 11.08
CA LYS A 170 10.72 -18.14 12.42
C LYS A 170 11.79 -17.85 13.50
N ASN A 171 13.04 -17.71 13.08
CA ASN A 171 14.18 -17.47 13.95
C ASN A 171 14.55 -15.99 14.10
N ILE A 172 13.67 -15.09 13.75
CA ILE A 172 13.91 -13.64 13.79
C ILE A 172 14.30 -13.16 15.20
N SER A 173 13.76 -13.77 16.24
CA SER A 173 14.07 -13.47 17.63
C SER A 173 15.55 -13.70 17.99
N PHE A 174 16.24 -14.61 17.31
CA PHE A 174 17.66 -14.86 17.46
C PHE A 174 18.52 -13.99 16.52
N LEU A 175 18.00 -13.66 15.35
CA LEU A 175 18.71 -12.82 14.38
C LEU A 175 18.83 -11.36 14.83
N ILE A 176 17.78 -10.79 15.42
CA ILE A 176 17.79 -9.41 15.92
C ILE A 176 18.94 -9.14 16.91
N PRO A 177 19.13 -9.93 17.98
CA PRO A 177 20.28 -9.78 18.86
C PRO A 177 21.64 -9.90 18.15
N ALA A 178 21.74 -10.79 17.16
CA ALA A 178 22.93 -10.96 16.35
C ALA A 178 23.26 -9.72 15.50
N PHE A 179 22.27 -9.10 14.90
CA PHE A 179 22.44 -7.81 14.20
C PHE A 179 22.81 -6.68 15.18
N LYS A 180 22.21 -6.65 16.35
CA LYS A 180 22.46 -5.62 17.36
C LYS A 180 23.91 -5.64 17.87
N LYS A 181 24.58 -6.79 17.92
CA LYS A 181 26.03 -6.87 18.22
C LYS A 181 26.88 -6.07 17.21
N ASN A 182 26.46 -6.02 15.94
CA ASN A 182 27.15 -5.31 14.88
C ASN A 182 26.68 -3.86 14.68
N LEU A 183 25.52 -3.52 15.23
CA LEU A 183 24.87 -2.21 15.15
C LEU A 183 24.40 -1.75 16.55
N PRO A 184 25.32 -1.53 17.51
CA PRO A 184 24.96 -1.33 18.92
C PRO A 184 24.18 -0.04 19.18
N THR A 185 24.33 0.97 18.30
CA THR A 185 23.64 2.27 18.42
C THR A 185 22.24 2.27 17.81
N THR A 186 21.84 1.19 17.14
CA THR A 186 20.57 1.11 16.41
C THR A 186 19.61 0.17 17.15
N GLY A 187 18.42 0.66 17.46
CA GLY A 187 17.33 -0.17 18.00
C GLY A 187 16.67 -1.00 16.89
N PHE A 188 16.37 -2.26 17.21
CA PHE A 188 15.57 -3.12 16.32
C PHE A 188 14.26 -3.46 17.01
N ILE A 189 13.14 -3.21 16.34
CA ILE A 189 11.79 -3.38 16.86
C ILE A 189 10.99 -4.21 15.86
N ASN A 190 10.34 -5.28 16.29
CA ASN A 190 9.44 -6.02 15.43
C ASN A 190 8.27 -5.13 15.01
N PHE A 191 8.02 -5.03 13.72
CA PHE A 191 6.89 -4.28 13.19
C PHE A 191 5.58 -5.02 13.48
N ASP A 192 4.66 -4.36 14.17
CA ASP A 192 3.30 -4.85 14.39
C ASP A 192 2.31 -4.09 13.47
N PRO A 193 1.93 -4.68 12.33
CA PRO A 193 1.00 -4.04 11.40
C PRO A 193 -0.44 -3.98 11.92
N LEU A 194 -0.76 -4.74 12.98
CA LEU A 194 -2.09 -4.83 13.57
C LEU A 194 -2.33 -3.83 14.69
N GLN A 195 -1.33 -3.03 15.05
CA GLN A 195 -1.42 -2.05 16.15
C GLN A 195 -2.63 -1.10 16.03
N SER A 196 -3.08 -0.83 14.82
CA SER A 196 -4.22 0.07 14.53
C SER A 196 -5.48 -0.65 14.08
N VAL A 197 -5.47 -2.00 14.09
CA VAL A 197 -6.57 -2.83 13.58
C VAL A 197 -7.34 -3.43 14.74
N SER A 198 -8.68 -3.31 14.68
CA SER A 198 -9.55 -4.05 15.58
C SER A 198 -9.68 -5.49 15.09
N ILE A 199 -9.18 -6.44 15.88
CA ILE A 199 -9.21 -7.86 15.55
C ILE A 199 -10.43 -8.48 16.20
N PRO A 200 -11.31 -9.18 15.46
CA PRO A 200 -12.40 -9.93 16.05
C PRO A 200 -11.89 -11.00 17.01
N SER A 201 -12.57 -11.21 18.14
CA SER A 201 -12.15 -12.10 19.21
C SER A 201 -11.87 -13.54 18.76
N TYR A 202 -12.62 -14.06 17.77
CA TYR A 202 -12.43 -15.39 17.21
C TYR A 202 -11.12 -15.60 16.44
N ASN A 203 -10.40 -14.52 16.13
CA ASN A 203 -9.10 -14.57 15.46
C ASN A 203 -7.91 -14.31 16.39
N ASN A 204 -8.15 -13.86 17.62
CA ASN A 204 -7.06 -13.51 18.55
C ASN A 204 -6.13 -14.69 18.86
N GLU A 205 -6.68 -15.90 18.95
CA GLU A 205 -5.89 -17.11 19.21
C GLU A 205 -5.00 -17.54 18.03
N LYS A 206 -5.34 -17.09 16.79
CA LYS A 206 -4.60 -17.43 15.57
C LYS A 206 -3.46 -16.48 15.28
N ILE A 207 -3.44 -15.32 15.95
CA ILE A 207 -2.46 -14.26 15.71
C ILE A 207 -1.48 -14.24 16.86
N THR A 208 -0.27 -14.74 16.60
CA THR A 208 0.84 -14.76 17.55
C THR A 208 1.84 -13.65 17.21
N SER A 209 2.76 -13.35 18.14
CA SER A 209 3.87 -12.39 17.90
C SER A 209 4.68 -12.73 16.65
N ASP A 210 4.84 -14.02 16.37
CA ASP A 210 5.70 -14.50 15.28
C ASP A 210 5.04 -14.44 13.90
N ASN A 211 3.69 -14.41 13.83
CA ASN A 211 2.98 -14.40 12.56
C ASN A 211 2.36 -13.04 12.20
N LYS A 212 2.51 -12.02 13.03
CA LYS A 212 1.97 -10.67 12.75
C LYS A 212 2.74 -9.95 11.66
N SER A 213 4.06 -9.93 11.76
CA SER A 213 4.94 -9.18 10.87
C SER A 213 4.75 -9.57 9.38
N PRO A 214 4.63 -10.85 8.99
CA PRO A 214 4.34 -11.25 7.61
C PRO A 214 3.03 -10.71 7.05
N LEU A 215 2.06 -10.36 7.91
CA LEU A 215 0.78 -9.78 7.49
C LEU A 215 0.90 -8.33 7.01
N ALA A 216 2.04 -7.67 7.22
CA ALA A 216 2.24 -6.26 6.91
C ALA A 216 1.94 -5.94 5.43
N SER A 217 2.48 -6.72 4.49
CA SER A 217 2.26 -6.47 3.07
C SER A 217 0.81 -6.70 2.64
N VAL A 218 0.15 -7.72 3.21
CA VAL A 218 -1.27 -8.02 2.92
C VAL A 218 -2.17 -6.90 3.44
N LEU A 219 -1.93 -6.43 4.67
CA LEU A 219 -2.66 -5.30 5.25
C LEU A 219 -2.41 -4.01 4.48
N GLY A 220 -1.17 -3.73 4.11
CA GLY A 220 -0.84 -2.56 3.32
C GLY A 220 -1.51 -2.57 1.94
N LEU A 221 -1.66 -3.74 1.33
CA LEU A 221 -2.43 -3.89 0.10
C LEU A 221 -3.93 -3.68 0.36
N ALA A 222 -4.47 -4.21 1.47
CA ALA A 222 -5.88 -4.04 1.83
C ALA A 222 -6.26 -2.57 2.12
N TYR A 223 -5.31 -1.75 2.56
CA TYR A 223 -5.52 -0.30 2.73
C TYR A 223 -5.58 0.47 1.41
N ARG A 224 -5.20 -0.16 0.28
CA ARG A 224 -5.31 0.48 -1.03
C ARG A 224 -6.78 0.67 -1.39
N LYS A 225 -7.15 1.92 -1.66
CA LYS A 225 -8.47 2.26 -2.20
C LYS A 225 -8.40 2.33 -3.71
N LEU A 226 -9.46 1.87 -4.37
CA LEU A 226 -9.61 2.07 -5.81
C LEU A 226 -9.73 3.56 -6.09
N ASP A 227 -8.78 4.10 -6.83
CA ASP A 227 -8.81 5.49 -7.28
C ASP A 227 -9.66 5.61 -8.54
N VAL A 228 -10.98 5.63 -8.35
CA VAL A 228 -11.96 5.68 -9.45
C VAL A 228 -11.82 6.97 -10.27
N PHE A 229 -11.47 8.08 -9.61
CA PHE A 229 -11.43 9.41 -10.24
C PHE A 229 -10.02 9.89 -10.60
N GLY A 230 -8.96 9.19 -10.19
CA GLY A 230 -7.60 9.53 -10.53
C GLY A 230 -6.94 10.60 -9.67
N TYR A 231 -7.41 10.81 -8.46
CA TYR A 231 -6.84 11.81 -7.54
C TYR A 231 -5.46 11.44 -7.00
N TYR A 232 -5.13 10.15 -6.88
CA TYR A 232 -3.88 9.71 -6.27
C TYR A 232 -2.63 10.10 -7.05
N LYS A 233 -2.74 10.33 -8.36
CA LYS A 233 -1.61 10.84 -9.14
C LYS A 233 -1.12 12.23 -8.70
N PHE A 234 -1.96 12.96 -7.97
CA PHE A 234 -1.63 14.29 -7.43
C PHE A 234 -1.25 14.26 -5.95
N VAL A 235 -1.53 13.16 -5.24
CA VAL A 235 -1.42 13.10 -3.78
C VAL A 235 -0.13 12.40 -3.33
N THR A 236 0.16 11.21 -3.81
CA THR A 236 1.39 10.46 -3.45
C THR A 236 1.74 9.40 -4.49
N ALA A 237 3.05 9.25 -4.74
CA ALA A 237 3.62 8.26 -5.65
C ALA A 237 3.17 6.83 -5.32
N VAL A 238 3.35 6.44 -4.06
CA VAL A 238 3.19 5.08 -3.57
C VAL A 238 1.75 4.58 -3.58
N LYS A 239 0.78 5.49 -3.48
CA LYS A 239 -0.65 5.14 -3.45
C LYS A 239 -1.30 4.95 -4.83
N ASN A 240 -0.58 5.24 -5.90
CA ASN A 240 -1.13 5.20 -7.25
C ASN A 240 -0.61 4.05 -8.11
N ILE A 241 0.42 3.33 -7.64
CA ILE A 241 1.01 2.25 -8.43
C ILE A 241 -0.01 1.14 -8.70
N ASN A 242 -0.08 0.73 -9.94
CA ASN A 242 -0.80 -0.46 -10.37
C ASN A 242 -0.12 -1.03 -11.61
N LEU A 243 0.45 -2.21 -11.48
CA LEU A 243 1.21 -2.90 -12.54
C LEU A 243 0.33 -3.73 -13.47
N LEU A 244 -1.00 -3.80 -13.23
CA LEU A 244 -1.89 -4.55 -14.12
C LEU A 244 -1.89 -3.94 -15.52
N PRO A 245 -1.81 -4.75 -16.58
CA PRO A 245 -1.99 -4.30 -17.94
C PRO A 245 -3.42 -3.76 -18.12
N ASN A 246 -3.58 -2.80 -19.04
CA ASN A 246 -4.88 -2.15 -19.32
C ASN A 246 -5.54 -1.46 -18.11
N ARG A 247 -4.75 -1.04 -17.11
CA ARG A 247 -5.21 -0.37 -15.91
C ARG A 247 -6.13 0.83 -16.19
N ASP A 248 -5.86 1.58 -17.25
CA ASP A 248 -6.67 2.75 -17.62
C ASP A 248 -8.04 2.36 -18.17
N ALA A 249 -8.14 1.28 -18.93
CA ALA A 249 -9.42 0.73 -19.40
C ALA A 249 -10.25 0.18 -18.22
N ILE A 250 -9.63 -0.55 -17.31
CA ILE A 250 -10.27 -1.05 -16.09
C ILE A 250 -10.77 0.13 -15.23
N ARG A 251 -9.96 1.18 -15.12
CA ARG A 251 -10.32 2.39 -14.39
C ARG A 251 -11.52 3.12 -15.02
N GLN A 252 -11.55 3.26 -16.34
CA GLN A 252 -12.69 3.84 -17.04
C GLN A 252 -13.96 3.02 -16.86
N GLN A 253 -13.88 1.70 -16.95
CA GLN A 253 -15.03 0.82 -16.70
C GLN A 253 -15.55 0.95 -15.25
N ASN A 254 -14.65 1.00 -14.25
CA ASN A 254 -15.04 1.19 -12.86
C ASN A 254 -15.66 2.56 -12.62
N LYS A 255 -15.14 3.61 -13.26
CA LYS A 255 -15.72 4.96 -13.25
C LYS A 255 -17.14 4.98 -13.82
N LEU A 256 -17.34 4.34 -14.97
CA LEU A 256 -18.67 4.23 -15.60
C LEU A 256 -19.65 3.46 -14.72
N LYS A 257 -19.25 2.32 -14.14
CA LYS A 257 -20.07 1.55 -13.20
C LYS A 257 -20.45 2.36 -11.97
N PHE A 258 -19.52 3.11 -11.39
CA PHE A 258 -19.79 3.97 -10.25
C PHE A 258 -20.80 5.09 -10.60
N LEU A 259 -20.56 5.79 -11.71
CA LEU A 259 -21.44 6.87 -12.18
C LEU A 259 -22.84 6.35 -12.53
N SER A 260 -22.94 5.20 -13.22
CA SER A 260 -24.24 4.59 -13.55
C SER A 260 -25.02 4.16 -12.29
N GLY A 261 -24.34 3.60 -11.29
CA GLY A 261 -24.97 3.26 -10.00
C GLY A 261 -25.46 4.49 -9.24
N PHE A 262 -24.74 5.60 -9.31
CA PHE A 262 -25.16 6.86 -8.69
C PHE A 262 -26.34 7.51 -9.46
N ALA A 263 -26.26 7.50 -10.78
CA ALA A 263 -27.34 7.99 -11.65
C ALA A 263 -28.65 7.22 -11.43
N LEU A 264 -28.56 5.88 -11.31
CA LEU A 264 -29.75 5.04 -11.05
C LEU A 264 -30.42 5.39 -9.72
N LYS A 265 -29.63 5.60 -8.66
CA LYS A 265 -30.15 6.03 -7.34
C LYS A 265 -30.76 7.43 -7.40
N GLY A 266 -30.16 8.34 -8.14
CA GLY A 266 -30.66 9.69 -8.38
C GLY A 266 -32.01 9.68 -9.11
N VAL A 267 -32.12 8.90 -10.17
CA VAL A 267 -33.38 8.73 -10.91
C VAL A 267 -34.47 8.12 -10.04
N ALA A 268 -34.16 7.06 -9.28
CA ALA A 268 -35.12 6.44 -8.36
C ALA A 268 -35.61 7.45 -7.29
N GLY A 269 -34.70 8.26 -6.73
CA GLY A 269 -35.05 9.30 -5.76
C GLY A 269 -35.91 10.40 -6.38
N ALA A 270 -35.62 10.82 -7.61
CA ALA A 270 -36.43 11.81 -8.34
C ALA A 270 -37.86 11.32 -8.62
N VAL A 271 -38.00 10.07 -9.07
CA VAL A 271 -39.30 9.44 -9.31
C VAL A 271 -40.11 9.35 -8.00
N ALA A 272 -39.51 8.92 -6.91
CA ALA A 272 -40.15 8.87 -5.61
C ALA A 272 -40.57 10.28 -5.12
N GLY A 273 -39.73 11.29 -5.31
CA GLY A 273 -40.03 12.66 -4.99
C GLY A 273 -41.22 13.22 -5.78
N ILE A 274 -41.25 12.98 -7.10
CA ILE A 274 -42.36 13.38 -7.97
C ILE A 274 -43.67 12.70 -7.51
N TYR A 275 -43.59 11.40 -7.19
CA TYR A 275 -44.75 10.65 -6.73
C TYR A 275 -45.31 11.22 -5.40
N LEU A 276 -44.45 11.55 -4.45
CA LEU A 276 -44.85 12.20 -3.20
C LEU A 276 -45.48 13.58 -3.44
N LEU A 277 -44.95 14.39 -4.36
CA LEU A 277 -45.53 15.68 -4.73
C LEU A 277 -46.92 15.51 -5.34
N LEU A 278 -47.14 14.51 -6.18
CA LEU A 278 -48.45 14.22 -6.75
C LEU A 278 -49.44 13.78 -5.68
N ILE A 279 -49.05 13.00 -4.70
CA ILE A 279 -49.91 12.62 -3.57
C ILE A 279 -50.32 13.87 -2.78
N VAL A 280 -49.38 14.74 -2.42
CA VAL A 280 -49.63 15.97 -1.68
C VAL A 280 -50.55 16.90 -2.48
N PHE A 281 -50.29 17.08 -3.78
CA PHE A 281 -51.12 17.87 -4.67
C PHE A 281 -52.55 17.32 -4.77
N SER A 282 -52.72 16.01 -4.92
CA SER A 282 -54.03 15.35 -4.94
C SER A 282 -54.78 15.54 -3.63
N TYR A 283 -54.09 15.47 -2.49
CA TYR A 283 -54.67 15.70 -1.20
C TYR A 283 -55.23 17.14 -1.07
N PHE A 284 -54.46 18.14 -1.49
CA PHE A 284 -54.94 19.53 -1.50
C PHE A 284 -56.11 19.74 -2.44
N GLN A 285 -56.14 19.08 -3.58
CA GLN A 285 -57.23 19.18 -4.56
C GLN A 285 -58.52 18.56 -4.03
N ILE A 286 -58.43 17.42 -3.34
CA ILE A 286 -59.56 16.76 -2.70
C ILE A 286 -60.12 17.67 -1.59
N SER A 287 -59.26 18.17 -0.69
CA SER A 287 -59.65 19.06 0.40
C SER A 287 -60.35 20.36 -0.12
N SER A 288 -59.80 20.97 -1.19
CA SER A 288 -60.42 22.15 -1.83
C SER A 288 -61.76 21.84 -2.51
N ASN A 289 -61.95 20.64 -3.04
CA ASN A 289 -63.23 20.22 -3.64
C ASN A 289 -64.26 19.86 -2.58
N GLU A 290 -63.89 19.29 -1.44
CA GLU A 290 -64.78 19.08 -0.30
C GLU A 290 -65.30 20.39 0.25
N GLU A 291 -64.46 21.41 0.40
CA GLU A 291 -64.84 22.74 0.84
C GLU A 291 -65.88 23.39 -0.12
N LYS A 292 -65.70 23.22 -1.41
CA LYS A 292 -66.67 23.69 -2.43
C LYS A 292 -68.01 22.95 -2.36
N LEU A 293 -67.96 21.62 -2.15
CA LEU A 293 -69.17 20.80 -2.01
C LEU A 293 -70.02 21.27 -0.80
N VAL A 294 -69.42 21.54 0.35
CA VAL A 294 -70.09 22.07 1.53
C VAL A 294 -70.74 23.43 1.25
N GLN A 295 -70.09 24.34 0.51
CA GLN A 295 -70.64 25.60 0.08
C GLN A 295 -71.83 25.45 -0.89
N TYR A 296 -71.84 24.45 -1.75
CA TYR A 296 -72.99 24.18 -2.64
C TYR A 296 -74.19 23.63 -1.88
N ASP A 297 -74.01 22.82 -0.85
CA ASP A 297 -75.04 22.26 -0.04
C ASP A 297 -75.71 23.37 0.84
N GLU A 298 -74.91 24.35 1.33
CA GLU A 298 -75.46 25.53 2.08
C GLU A 298 -76.26 26.45 1.20
N VAL A 299 -76.08 26.53 -0.10
CA VAL A 299 -76.79 27.38 -1.03
C VAL A 299 -78.15 26.76 -1.50
N GLN A 300 -78.29 25.41 -1.35
CA GLN A 300 -79.51 24.69 -1.73
C GLN A 300 -80.53 24.53 -0.60
N MET A 301 -80.18 24.85 0.62
CA MET A 301 -81.14 24.97 1.75
C MET A 301 -81.68 26.40 1.85
#